data_f877e77535e7a68756e752a7c1bcb336
#
_entry.id   f877e77535e7a68756e752a7c1bcb336
#
_cell.length_a   1.000
_cell.length_b   1.000
_cell.length_c   1.000
_cell.angle_alpha   90.00
_cell.angle_beta   90.00
_cell.angle_gamma   90.00
#
_symmetry.space_group_name_H-M   'P 1'
#
loop_
_entity.id
_entity.type
_entity.pdbx_description
1 polymer ?
#
loop_
_entity_poly.entity_id
_entity_poly.type
_entity_poly.pdbx_seq_one_letter_code
_entity_poly.pdbx_strand_id
1 'polypeptide(L)'
;GDWSFDLQKFPDPVVMVKELHEMGFKVMLWVVPYVTPNGKRFVSNFFGNLLKDKTKTYFMREESGMPLLTFWWNGYSAVLDFTNPDDCEFLDTQLRALMNDIGIDGFKFDGGTLQHYSPSNFWTQKPYTSMITAAERNIAWNKFGTKYAYHEYKDTFKGGGKRSIQRICDRGHSWDGDGINSLVPNALLQGIIGHPFVCPDMIGGGSWTVKEHHEAIDQELFVRMAQCSV
;
A
#
# COMPACT_ATOMS: atom_id res chain seq x y z
N GLY A 1 -1.14 -9.16 -5.62
CA GLY A 1 -0.99 -8.48 -6.88
C GLY A 1 -0.03 -9.18 -7.83
N ASP A 2 -0.28 -9.02 -9.10
CA ASP A 2 0.63 -9.52 -10.15
C ASP A 2 1.54 -8.41 -10.67
N TRP A 3 1.39 -7.19 -10.17
CA TRP A 3 2.14 -5.98 -10.57
C TRP A 3 2.26 -5.83 -12.09
N SER A 4 1.15 -6.02 -12.78
CA SER A 4 1.02 -5.84 -14.23
C SER A 4 -0.32 -5.18 -14.54
N PHE A 5 -0.35 -4.42 -15.63
CA PHE A 5 -1.59 -3.83 -16.10
C PHE A 5 -2.54 -4.89 -16.65
N ASP A 6 -3.82 -4.74 -16.35
CA ASP A 6 -4.88 -5.46 -17.03
C ASP A 6 -5.12 -4.81 -18.40
N LEU A 7 -4.63 -5.44 -19.46
CA LEU A 7 -4.71 -4.88 -20.81
C LEU A 7 -6.14 -4.84 -21.36
N GLN A 8 -7.11 -5.48 -20.72
CA GLN A 8 -8.51 -5.29 -21.08
C GLN A 8 -9.04 -3.93 -20.62
N LYS A 9 -8.58 -3.48 -19.44
CA LYS A 9 -8.95 -2.17 -18.86
C LYS A 9 -8.03 -1.04 -19.30
N PHE A 10 -6.76 -1.35 -19.50
CA PHE A 10 -5.71 -0.42 -19.93
C PHE A 10 -5.01 -1.00 -21.16
N PRO A 11 -5.60 -0.84 -22.37
CA PRO A 11 -5.10 -1.49 -23.58
C PRO A 11 -3.67 -1.11 -23.95
N ASP A 12 -3.29 0.14 -23.70
CA ASP A 12 -1.93 0.65 -23.92
C ASP A 12 -1.48 1.53 -22.74
N PRO A 13 -0.94 0.92 -21.68
CA PRO A 13 -0.52 1.68 -20.51
C PRO A 13 0.69 2.58 -20.79
N VAL A 14 1.53 2.27 -21.80
CA VAL A 14 2.68 3.08 -22.16
C VAL A 14 2.23 4.40 -22.78
N VAL A 15 1.29 4.34 -23.72
CA VAL A 15 0.71 5.54 -24.35
C VAL A 15 -0.03 6.37 -23.30
N MET A 16 -0.84 5.75 -22.45
CA MET A 16 -1.56 6.45 -21.38
C MET A 16 -0.60 7.22 -20.45
N VAL A 17 0.48 6.58 -20.00
CA VAL A 17 1.46 7.22 -19.11
C VAL A 17 2.19 8.35 -19.83
N LYS A 18 2.55 8.16 -21.11
CA LYS A 18 3.16 9.20 -21.93
C LYS A 18 2.25 10.43 -22.06
N GLU A 19 0.98 10.25 -22.37
CA GLU A 19 0.01 11.34 -22.46
C GLU A 19 -0.12 12.09 -21.12
N LEU A 20 -0.17 11.38 -19.99
CA LEU A 20 -0.16 12.00 -18.67
C LEU A 20 1.11 12.82 -18.41
N HIS A 21 2.27 12.32 -18.83
CA HIS A 21 3.53 13.07 -18.74
C HIS A 21 3.51 14.34 -19.62
N GLU A 22 2.96 14.28 -20.82
CA GLU A 22 2.80 15.44 -21.71
C GLU A 22 1.88 16.51 -21.11
N MET A 23 0.91 16.11 -20.28
CA MET A 23 0.08 17.01 -19.47
C MET A 23 0.79 17.55 -18.21
N GLY A 24 2.02 17.11 -17.92
CA GLY A 24 2.80 17.53 -16.76
C GLY A 24 2.60 16.70 -15.50
N PHE A 25 1.85 15.60 -15.54
CA PHE A 25 1.64 14.73 -14.38
C PHE A 25 2.82 13.80 -14.11
N LYS A 26 3.00 13.44 -12.85
CA LYS A 26 3.78 12.28 -12.41
C LYS A 26 2.82 11.14 -12.07
N VAL A 27 3.12 9.95 -12.57
CA VAL A 27 2.24 8.78 -12.44
C VAL A 27 2.75 7.86 -11.35
N MET A 28 1.94 7.68 -10.31
CA MET A 28 2.23 6.75 -9.21
C MET A 28 1.21 5.62 -9.19
N LEU A 29 1.67 4.41 -8.92
CA LEU A 29 0.80 3.24 -8.80
C LEU A 29 0.65 2.81 -7.34
N TRP A 30 -0.54 2.32 -7.00
CA TRP A 30 -0.84 1.74 -5.71
C TRP A 30 -0.20 0.36 -5.53
N VAL A 31 0.47 0.15 -4.43
CA VAL A 31 1.19 -1.08 -4.08
C VAL A 31 0.92 -1.46 -2.63
N VAL A 32 0.71 -2.74 -2.39
CA VAL A 32 0.58 -3.33 -1.05
C VAL A 32 1.54 -4.51 -0.88
N PRO A 33 1.94 -4.84 0.35
CA PRO A 33 2.84 -5.96 0.62
C PRO A 33 2.12 -7.31 0.64
N TYR A 34 0.98 -7.44 -0.04
CA TYR A 34 0.12 -8.62 0.00
C TYR A 34 0.02 -9.29 -1.36
N VAL A 35 0.11 -10.62 -1.36
CA VAL A 35 -0.02 -11.45 -2.54
C VAL A 35 -1.18 -12.41 -2.36
N THR A 36 -2.21 -12.28 -3.20
CA THR A 36 -3.39 -13.14 -3.14
C THR A 36 -3.05 -14.57 -3.57
N PRO A 37 -3.60 -15.61 -2.91
CA PRO A 37 -3.36 -17.00 -3.28
C PRO A 37 -3.77 -17.35 -4.71
N ASN A 38 -4.73 -16.63 -5.28
CA ASN A 38 -5.21 -16.81 -6.65
C ASN A 38 -4.29 -16.15 -7.70
N GLY A 39 -3.33 -15.32 -7.27
CA GLY A 39 -2.41 -14.63 -8.16
C GLY A 39 -1.37 -15.58 -8.76
N LYS A 40 -1.04 -15.40 -10.03
CA LYS A 40 0.00 -16.17 -10.72
C LYS A 40 1.32 -16.15 -9.96
N ARG A 41 1.62 -15.03 -9.33
CA ARG A 41 2.87 -14.82 -8.56
C ARG A 41 2.90 -15.61 -7.25
N PHE A 42 1.76 -15.79 -6.58
CA PHE A 42 1.71 -16.66 -5.40
C PHE A 42 2.07 -18.10 -5.76
N VAL A 43 1.42 -18.63 -6.79
CA VAL A 43 1.66 -20.01 -7.26
C VAL A 43 3.11 -20.19 -7.71
N SER A 44 3.65 -19.28 -8.52
CA SER A 44 5.02 -19.37 -9.01
C SER A 44 6.06 -19.25 -7.90
N ASN A 45 5.84 -18.40 -6.92
CA ASN A 45 6.80 -18.19 -5.83
C ASN A 45 6.69 -19.25 -4.75
N PHE A 46 5.48 -19.68 -4.43
CA PHE A 46 5.28 -20.73 -3.44
C PHE A 46 5.70 -22.11 -3.95
N PHE A 47 5.17 -22.51 -5.10
CA PHE A 47 5.48 -23.83 -5.67
C PHE A 47 6.77 -23.84 -6.51
N GLY A 48 7.08 -22.74 -7.18
CA GLY A 48 8.30 -22.63 -7.98
C GLY A 48 9.56 -22.73 -7.13
N ASN A 49 9.56 -22.12 -5.95
CA ASN A 49 10.69 -22.18 -5.03
C ASN A 49 10.73 -23.48 -4.23
N LEU A 50 9.58 -24.06 -3.89
CA LEU A 50 9.55 -25.38 -3.29
C LEU A 50 10.18 -26.46 -4.21
N LEU A 51 10.10 -26.25 -5.53
CA LEU A 51 10.55 -27.22 -6.53
C LEU A 51 11.87 -26.86 -7.21
N LYS A 52 12.24 -25.58 -7.31
CA LYS A 52 13.38 -25.13 -8.13
C LYS A 52 14.55 -24.53 -7.32
N ASP A 53 14.27 -23.76 -6.29
CA ASP A 53 15.32 -23.13 -5.48
C ASP A 53 14.94 -23.13 -4.00
N LYS A 54 15.43 -24.13 -3.30
CA LYS A 54 15.20 -24.30 -1.85
C LYS A 54 15.93 -23.27 -1.00
N THR A 55 16.76 -22.42 -1.58
CA THR A 55 17.55 -21.40 -0.86
C THR A 55 16.78 -20.11 -0.69
N LYS A 56 15.82 -19.78 -1.57
CA LYS A 56 14.98 -18.58 -1.49
C LYS A 56 13.69 -18.86 -0.73
N THR A 57 13.45 -18.05 0.28
CA THR A 57 12.22 -18.10 1.07
C THR A 57 11.46 -16.81 0.89
N TYR A 58 10.25 -16.88 0.36
CA TYR A 58 9.35 -15.74 0.25
C TYR A 58 8.24 -15.82 1.29
N PHE A 59 7.68 -14.65 1.58
CA PHE A 59 6.59 -14.42 2.53
C PHE A 59 6.97 -14.65 3.99
N MET A 60 6.29 -13.94 4.86
CA MET A 60 6.22 -14.31 6.26
C MET A 60 5.72 -15.74 6.40
N ARG A 61 6.29 -16.50 7.33
CA ARG A 61 5.97 -17.91 7.49
C ARG A 61 5.51 -18.22 8.91
N GLU A 62 4.62 -19.17 9.00
CA GLU A 62 4.25 -19.83 10.26
C GLU A 62 5.35 -20.81 10.69
N GLU A 63 5.26 -21.32 11.93
CA GLU A 63 6.17 -22.37 12.43
C GLU A 63 6.16 -23.64 11.57
N SER A 64 5.03 -23.92 10.91
CA SER A 64 4.89 -25.03 9.96
C SER A 64 5.73 -24.87 8.68
N GLY A 65 6.31 -23.69 8.46
CA GLY A 65 6.97 -23.32 7.22
C GLY A 65 6.02 -22.87 6.10
N MET A 66 4.71 -22.90 6.33
CA MET A 66 3.72 -22.38 5.38
C MET A 66 3.69 -20.84 5.37
N PRO A 67 3.33 -20.20 4.25
CA PRO A 67 3.13 -18.76 4.22
C PRO A 67 2.08 -18.32 5.22
N LEU A 68 2.38 -17.26 5.97
CA LEU A 68 1.41 -16.59 6.82
C LEU A 68 0.36 -15.91 5.94
N LEU A 69 -0.91 -16.25 6.15
CA LEU A 69 -2.01 -15.57 5.49
C LEU A 69 -2.65 -14.56 6.45
N THR A 70 -2.73 -13.32 6.01
CA THR A 70 -3.49 -12.28 6.69
C THR A 70 -4.81 -12.01 5.99
N PHE A 71 -5.81 -11.60 6.74
CA PHE A 71 -7.08 -11.15 6.18
C PHE A 71 -7.10 -9.62 6.14
N TRP A 72 -7.46 -9.07 5.00
CA TRP A 72 -7.66 -7.64 4.77
C TRP A 72 -8.85 -7.44 3.84
N TRP A 73 -9.20 -6.20 3.47
CA TRP A 73 -10.42 -5.93 2.71
C TRP A 73 -10.51 -6.68 1.37
N ASN A 74 -9.38 -7.05 0.77
CA ASN A 74 -9.34 -7.85 -0.47
C ASN A 74 -9.19 -9.37 -0.22
N GLY A 75 -9.55 -9.84 0.97
CA GLY A 75 -9.53 -11.26 1.33
C GLY A 75 -8.20 -11.75 1.90
N TYR A 76 -8.02 -13.08 1.95
CA TYR A 76 -6.78 -13.68 2.44
C TYR A 76 -5.62 -13.49 1.48
N SER A 77 -4.47 -13.12 2.02
CA SER A 77 -3.26 -12.90 1.23
C SER A 77 -2.02 -13.29 2.01
N ALA A 78 -0.99 -13.79 1.32
CA ALA A 78 0.33 -13.93 1.89
C ALA A 78 0.99 -12.54 2.05
N VAL A 79 1.83 -12.39 3.05
CA VAL A 79 2.49 -11.13 3.40
C VAL A 79 3.95 -11.21 3.04
N LEU A 80 4.44 -10.26 2.24
CA LEU A 80 5.86 -10.08 1.98
C LEU A 80 6.58 -9.58 3.25
N ASP A 81 7.73 -10.13 3.56
CA ASP A 81 8.56 -9.74 4.70
C ASP A 81 9.73 -8.86 4.27
N PHE A 82 9.63 -7.57 4.42
CA PHE A 82 10.67 -6.61 4.02
C PHE A 82 11.89 -6.60 4.95
N THR A 83 11.92 -7.43 5.98
CA THR A 83 13.14 -7.78 6.71
C THR A 83 13.93 -8.89 6.00
N ASN A 84 13.30 -9.57 5.02
CA ASN A 84 13.91 -10.58 4.17
C ASN A 84 14.41 -9.97 2.85
N PRO A 85 15.69 -10.07 2.51
CA PRO A 85 16.22 -9.57 1.24
C PRO A 85 15.57 -10.18 0.00
N ASP A 86 15.15 -11.44 0.03
CA ASP A 86 14.51 -12.11 -1.11
C ASP A 86 13.15 -11.47 -1.45
N ASP A 87 12.34 -11.14 -0.44
CA ASP A 87 11.07 -10.45 -0.64
C ASP A 87 11.28 -9.00 -1.14
N CYS A 88 12.32 -8.33 -0.64
CA CYS A 88 12.72 -7.02 -1.13
C CYS A 88 13.12 -7.05 -2.61
N GLU A 89 13.98 -7.99 -3.00
CA GLU A 89 14.44 -8.17 -4.39
C GLU A 89 13.26 -8.53 -5.30
N PHE A 90 12.41 -9.44 -4.83
CA PHE A 90 11.22 -9.86 -5.58
C PHE A 90 10.34 -8.68 -5.94
N LEU A 91 9.90 -7.89 -4.96
CA LEU A 91 9.02 -6.75 -5.25
C LEU A 91 9.74 -5.65 -6.03
N ASP A 92 11.00 -5.35 -5.69
CA ASP A 92 11.79 -4.34 -6.41
C ASP A 92 11.89 -4.64 -7.91
N THR A 93 12.11 -5.90 -8.26
CA THR A 93 12.17 -6.33 -9.66
C THR A 93 10.85 -6.02 -10.40
N GLN A 94 9.70 -6.30 -9.78
CA GLN A 94 8.40 -6.01 -10.40
C GLN A 94 8.16 -4.50 -10.56
N LEU A 95 8.48 -3.73 -9.52
CA LEU A 95 8.27 -2.28 -9.54
C LEU A 95 9.21 -1.58 -10.52
N ARG A 96 10.46 -2.02 -10.62
CA ARG A 96 11.39 -1.49 -11.63
C ARG A 96 10.97 -1.83 -13.06
N ALA A 97 10.39 -3.00 -13.29
CA ALA A 97 9.83 -3.33 -14.60
C ALA A 97 8.70 -2.34 -14.98
N LEU A 98 7.79 -2.02 -14.05
CA LEU A 98 6.74 -1.01 -14.29
C LEU A 98 7.34 0.38 -14.60
N MET A 99 8.41 0.77 -13.90
CA MET A 99 9.10 2.05 -14.19
C MET A 99 9.77 2.05 -15.56
N ASN A 100 10.51 0.98 -15.88
CA ASN A 100 11.32 0.93 -17.09
C ASN A 100 10.49 0.69 -18.36
N ASP A 101 9.48 -0.18 -18.26
CA ASP A 101 8.72 -0.65 -19.42
C ASP A 101 7.50 0.23 -19.70
N ILE A 102 6.92 0.83 -18.65
CA ILE A 102 5.69 1.64 -18.74
C ILE A 102 5.93 3.14 -18.54
N GLY A 103 7.00 3.50 -17.81
CA GLY A 103 7.33 4.89 -17.48
C GLY A 103 6.72 5.39 -16.17
N ILE A 104 6.35 4.48 -15.25
CA ILE A 104 5.81 4.87 -13.94
C ILE A 104 6.88 5.63 -13.14
N ASP A 105 6.50 6.75 -12.52
CA ASP A 105 7.42 7.61 -11.76
C ASP A 105 7.64 7.16 -10.32
N GLY A 106 6.64 6.50 -9.71
CA GLY A 106 6.73 6.10 -8.32
C GLY A 106 5.53 5.31 -7.82
N PHE A 107 5.41 5.19 -6.48
CA PHE A 107 4.45 4.28 -5.88
C PHE A 107 3.80 4.86 -4.63
N LYS A 108 2.50 4.61 -4.49
CA LYS A 108 1.74 4.75 -3.27
C LYS A 108 1.78 3.43 -2.52
N PHE A 109 2.59 3.40 -1.45
CA PHE A 109 2.73 2.23 -0.58
C PHE A 109 1.62 2.22 0.46
N ASP A 110 0.70 1.29 0.32
CA ASP A 110 -0.44 1.10 1.19
C ASP A 110 -0.34 -0.23 1.95
N GLY A 111 -1.18 -0.44 2.94
CA GLY A 111 -1.10 -1.64 3.77
C GLY A 111 0.18 -1.70 4.61
N GLY A 112 0.58 -2.89 5.01
CA GLY A 112 1.76 -3.07 5.87
C GLY A 112 1.57 -2.47 7.26
N THR A 113 0.33 -2.39 7.74
CA THR A 113 -0.01 -1.88 9.06
C THR A 113 0.49 -2.82 10.15
N LEU A 114 0.71 -2.29 11.35
CA LEU A 114 1.12 -3.09 12.51
C LEU A 114 0.18 -4.28 12.75
N GLN A 115 -1.11 -4.09 12.50
CA GLN A 115 -2.14 -5.12 12.66
C GLN A 115 -1.86 -6.35 11.78
N HIS A 116 -1.45 -6.15 10.52
CA HIS A 116 -1.21 -7.25 9.58
C HIS A 116 0.11 -7.98 9.83
N TYR A 117 1.01 -7.38 10.59
CA TYR A 117 2.27 -7.98 11.03
C TYR A 117 2.20 -8.52 12.46
N SER A 118 1.07 -8.36 13.15
CA SER A 118 0.91 -8.78 14.54
C SER A 118 0.60 -10.28 14.65
N PRO A 119 1.21 -11.00 15.60
CA PRO A 119 0.84 -12.37 15.92
C PRO A 119 -0.61 -12.55 16.38
N SER A 120 -1.22 -11.48 16.88
CA SER A 120 -2.61 -11.45 17.37
C SER A 120 -3.63 -11.13 16.29
N ASN A 121 -3.25 -11.14 15.01
CA ASN A 121 -4.22 -11.01 13.96
C ASN A 121 -5.23 -12.16 14.04
N PHE A 122 -6.50 -11.82 14.28
CA PHE A 122 -7.63 -12.74 14.55
C PHE A 122 -7.83 -13.85 13.51
N TRP A 123 -7.21 -13.71 12.36
CA TRP A 123 -7.38 -14.60 11.22
C TRP A 123 -6.27 -15.63 11.08
N THR A 124 -5.20 -15.52 11.85
CA THR A 124 -4.18 -16.56 11.93
C THR A 124 -4.52 -17.48 13.11
N GLN A 125 -4.74 -18.75 12.84
CA GLN A 125 -5.10 -19.72 13.86
C GLN A 125 -3.95 -20.06 14.84
N LYS A 126 -2.74 -19.62 14.55
CA LYS A 126 -1.57 -19.81 15.39
C LYS A 126 -0.79 -18.51 15.53
N PRO A 127 -0.31 -18.18 16.73
CA PRO A 127 0.56 -17.05 16.91
C PRO A 127 1.85 -17.26 16.07
N TYR A 128 2.22 -16.24 15.33
CA TYR A 128 3.49 -16.19 14.64
C TYR A 128 4.60 -15.88 15.63
N THR A 129 5.52 -16.80 15.81
CA THR A 129 6.63 -16.64 16.76
C THR A 129 7.89 -16.18 16.04
N SER A 130 7.97 -14.93 15.69
CA SER A 130 9.20 -14.32 15.21
C SER A 130 9.76 -13.38 16.26
N MET A 131 11.10 -13.33 16.36
CA MET A 131 11.79 -12.31 17.17
C MET A 131 11.63 -10.90 16.59
N ILE A 132 11.23 -10.77 15.29
CA ILE A 132 11.02 -9.49 14.61
C ILE A 132 9.61 -9.01 14.91
N THR A 133 9.48 -7.85 15.49
CA THR A 133 8.20 -7.26 15.87
C THR A 133 7.43 -6.71 14.66
N ALA A 134 6.13 -6.53 14.80
CA ALA A 134 5.29 -5.88 13.80
C ALA A 134 5.78 -4.45 13.46
N ALA A 135 6.28 -3.73 14.46
CA ALA A 135 6.85 -2.40 14.28
C ALA A 135 8.12 -2.43 13.41
N GLU A 136 9.01 -3.38 13.63
CA GLU A 136 10.22 -3.54 12.81
C GLU A 136 9.90 -3.89 11.37
N ARG A 137 8.88 -4.71 11.13
CA ARG A 137 8.38 -5.02 9.79
C ARG A 137 7.76 -3.81 9.10
N ASN A 138 6.95 -3.03 9.80
CA ASN A 138 6.42 -1.77 9.27
C ASN A 138 7.56 -0.80 8.93
N ILE A 139 8.57 -0.66 9.78
CA ILE A 139 9.75 0.16 9.51
C ILE A 139 10.49 -0.33 8.26
N ALA A 140 10.64 -1.65 8.09
CA ALA A 140 11.30 -2.24 6.92
C ALA A 140 10.50 -1.97 5.64
N TRP A 141 9.17 -2.13 5.66
CA TRP A 141 8.28 -1.75 4.57
C TRP A 141 8.44 -0.27 4.18
N ASN A 142 8.41 0.61 5.17
CA ASN A 142 8.60 2.05 4.95
C ASN A 142 10.00 2.36 4.36
N LYS A 143 11.04 1.70 4.85
CA LYS A 143 12.39 1.86 4.32
C LYS A 143 12.50 1.38 2.86
N PHE A 144 11.81 0.32 2.51
CA PHE A 144 11.84 -0.25 1.17
C PHE A 144 11.44 0.77 0.09
N GLY A 145 10.38 1.53 0.28
CA GLY A 145 9.88 2.49 -0.72
C GLY A 145 10.67 3.79 -0.81
N THR A 146 11.46 4.15 0.20
CA THR A 146 12.23 5.42 0.19
C THR A 146 13.29 5.49 -0.91
N LYS A 147 13.61 4.39 -1.57
CA LYS A 147 14.52 4.33 -2.71
C LYS A 147 13.90 4.81 -4.03
N TYR A 148 12.57 4.90 -4.11
CA TYR A 148 11.86 5.43 -5.27
C TYR A 148 11.71 6.95 -5.13
N ALA A 149 11.91 7.67 -6.22
CA ALA A 149 11.91 9.15 -6.21
C ALA A 149 10.57 9.73 -5.76
N TYR A 150 9.47 9.14 -6.24
CA TYR A 150 8.11 9.51 -5.85
C TYR A 150 7.52 8.37 -5.03
N HIS A 151 7.27 8.63 -3.75
CA HIS A 151 6.70 7.63 -2.86
C HIS A 151 5.83 8.28 -1.78
N GLU A 152 4.75 7.61 -1.46
CA GLU A 152 3.80 7.99 -0.44
C GLU A 152 3.49 6.77 0.43
N TYR A 153 3.30 6.98 1.73
CA TYR A 153 2.94 5.94 2.68
C TYR A 153 1.65 6.28 3.42
N LYS A 154 0.79 5.28 3.62
CA LYS A 154 -0.42 5.42 4.43
C LYS A 154 -0.17 5.12 5.91
N ASP A 155 0.67 4.15 6.22
CA ASP A 155 0.97 3.74 7.59
C ASP A 155 2.48 3.72 7.83
N THR A 156 2.95 4.56 8.75
CA THR A 156 4.36 4.65 9.12
C THR A 156 4.52 4.64 10.63
N PHE A 157 5.40 3.78 11.14
CA PHE A 157 5.82 3.79 12.54
C PHE A 157 7.22 4.40 12.66
N LYS A 158 7.36 5.43 13.50
CA LYS A 158 8.62 6.21 13.65
C LYS A 158 9.14 6.75 12.31
N GLY A 159 8.22 7.18 11.43
CA GLY A 159 8.53 7.68 10.09
C GLY A 159 8.85 9.17 10.01
N GLY A 160 8.64 9.93 11.10
CA GLY A 160 8.87 11.37 11.14
C GLY A 160 10.31 11.77 10.75
N GLY A 161 10.46 12.95 10.15
CA GLY A 161 11.75 13.47 9.69
C GLY A 161 12.24 12.92 8.36
N LYS A 162 11.53 12.00 7.73
CA LYS A 162 11.88 11.45 6.41
C LYS A 162 11.26 12.28 5.27
N ARG A 163 11.91 12.26 4.12
CA ARG A 163 11.38 12.86 2.88
C ARG A 163 10.34 11.94 2.23
N SER A 164 9.24 11.73 2.91
CA SER A 164 8.16 10.86 2.46
C SER A 164 6.85 11.61 2.59
N ILE A 165 5.96 11.43 1.63
CA ILE A 165 4.59 11.92 1.74
C ILE A 165 3.85 10.97 2.68
N GLN A 166 3.31 11.52 3.77
CA GLN A 166 2.44 10.80 4.69
C GLN A 166 1.00 11.01 4.28
N ARG A 167 0.36 9.97 3.80
CA ARG A 167 -1.06 9.99 3.50
C ARG A 167 -1.88 9.80 4.78
N ILE A 168 -2.91 10.61 4.95
CA ILE A 168 -3.90 10.42 6.01
C ILE A 168 -4.80 9.22 5.68
N CYS A 169 -5.44 8.62 6.69
CA CYS A 169 -6.42 7.56 6.49
C CYS A 169 -7.61 8.00 5.64
N ASP A 170 -8.24 7.03 4.97
CA ASP A 170 -9.49 7.22 4.24
C ASP A 170 -10.53 7.94 5.10
N ARG A 171 -11.28 8.84 4.47
CA ARG A 171 -12.31 9.65 5.11
C ARG A 171 -13.67 9.35 4.50
N GLY A 172 -14.69 9.40 5.34
CA GLY A 172 -16.07 9.33 4.88
C GLY A 172 -16.47 10.59 4.10
N HIS A 173 -17.49 10.46 3.25
CA HIS A 173 -18.16 11.60 2.63
C HIS A 173 -19.12 12.22 3.65
N SER A 174 -18.59 12.92 4.63
CA SER A 174 -19.37 13.47 5.74
C SER A 174 -18.78 14.78 6.30
N TRP A 175 -19.63 15.57 6.94
CA TRP A 175 -19.25 16.80 7.60
C TRP A 175 -18.67 16.61 9.01
N ASP A 176 -18.77 15.41 9.55
CA ASP A 176 -18.36 15.07 10.92
C ASP A 176 -16.88 14.68 11.08
N GLY A 177 -16.55 14.10 12.24
CA GLY A 177 -15.20 13.65 12.58
C GLY A 177 -14.68 12.48 11.75
N ASP A 178 -15.53 11.74 11.03
CA ASP A 178 -15.11 10.72 10.08
C ASP A 178 -14.78 11.33 8.70
N GLY A 179 -15.29 12.52 8.41
CA GLY A 179 -15.10 13.25 7.17
C GLY A 179 -14.20 14.49 7.31
N ILE A 180 -14.69 15.62 6.81
CA ILE A 180 -13.94 16.88 6.65
C ILE A 180 -13.39 17.44 7.98
N ASN A 181 -14.14 17.30 9.07
CA ASN A 181 -13.72 17.87 10.37
C ASN A 181 -12.45 17.23 10.91
N SER A 182 -12.04 16.08 10.40
CA SER A 182 -10.82 15.40 10.82
C SER A 182 -9.60 15.72 9.94
N LEU A 183 -9.78 16.31 8.77
CA LEU A 183 -8.67 16.56 7.84
C LEU A 183 -7.62 17.50 8.43
N VAL A 184 -8.02 18.68 8.82
CA VAL A 184 -7.08 19.69 9.34
C VAL A 184 -6.41 19.24 10.65
N PRO A 185 -7.14 18.75 11.68
CA PRO A 185 -6.50 18.24 12.90
C PRO A 185 -5.50 17.11 12.65
N ASN A 186 -5.82 16.18 11.75
CA ASN A 186 -4.90 15.09 11.44
C ASN A 186 -3.67 15.57 10.64
N ALA A 187 -3.83 16.48 9.70
CA ALA A 187 -2.70 17.07 8.98
C ALA A 187 -1.76 17.80 9.94
N LEU A 188 -2.29 18.61 10.87
CA LEU A 188 -1.52 19.28 11.91
C LEU A 188 -0.79 18.29 12.83
N LEU A 189 -1.47 17.22 13.25
CA LEU A 189 -0.87 16.17 14.06
C LEU A 189 0.29 15.50 13.31
N GLN A 190 0.14 15.19 12.03
CA GLN A 190 1.22 14.65 11.21
C GLN A 190 2.43 15.58 11.18
N GLY A 191 2.22 16.88 11.03
CA GLY A 191 3.28 17.89 11.11
C GLY A 191 4.00 17.89 12.46
N ILE A 192 3.25 17.82 13.57
CA ILE A 192 3.81 17.81 14.94
C ILE A 192 4.69 16.57 15.16
N ILE A 193 4.29 15.41 14.65
CA ILE A 193 5.07 14.17 14.80
C ILE A 193 6.16 14.02 13.74
N GLY A 194 6.41 15.05 12.95
CA GLY A 194 7.57 15.16 12.06
C GLY A 194 7.35 14.73 10.61
N HIS A 195 6.12 14.67 10.13
CA HIS A 195 5.81 14.46 8.71
C HIS A 195 5.59 15.81 8.02
N PRO A 196 6.60 16.36 7.31
CA PRO A 196 6.50 17.69 6.71
C PRO A 196 5.64 17.73 5.43
N PHE A 197 5.42 16.57 4.83
CA PHE A 197 4.60 16.44 3.63
C PHE A 197 3.42 15.53 3.94
N VAL A 198 2.23 16.10 3.97
CA VAL A 198 0.99 15.39 4.26
C VAL A 198 0.13 15.37 3.01
N CYS A 199 -0.32 14.19 2.61
CA CYS A 199 -1.31 14.03 1.56
C CYS A 199 -2.67 13.79 2.23
N PRO A 200 -3.65 14.68 2.07
CA PRO A 200 -5.02 14.39 2.44
C PRO A 200 -5.53 13.19 1.64
N ASP A 201 -6.53 12.52 2.15
CA ASP A 201 -7.15 11.41 1.44
C ASP A 201 -7.93 11.88 0.20
N MET A 202 -8.73 11.00 -0.38
CA MET A 202 -9.53 11.28 -1.56
C MET A 202 -10.35 12.56 -1.39
N ILE A 203 -10.28 13.47 -2.37
CA ILE A 203 -11.14 14.65 -2.41
C ILE A 203 -12.60 14.18 -2.50
N GLY A 204 -13.43 14.73 -1.63
CA GLY A 204 -14.82 14.33 -1.49
C GLY A 204 -15.03 13.15 -0.54
N GLY A 205 -13.97 12.53 -0.06
CA GLY A 205 -14.06 11.33 0.77
C GLY A 205 -14.55 10.11 -0.02
N GLY A 206 -14.68 9.00 0.64
CA GLY A 206 -15.22 7.77 0.09
C GLY A 206 -15.31 6.71 1.16
N SER A 207 -16.36 5.90 1.10
CA SER A 207 -16.48 4.71 1.91
C SER A 207 -16.14 3.50 1.06
N TRP A 208 -15.32 2.62 1.59
CA TRP A 208 -15.09 1.30 1.02
C TRP A 208 -16.21 0.29 1.40
N THR A 209 -17.14 0.71 2.25
CA THR A 209 -18.33 -0.06 2.57
C THR A 209 -19.41 0.15 1.50
N VAL A 210 -19.74 -0.89 0.80
CA VAL A 210 -20.60 -0.94 -0.42
C VAL A 210 -21.99 -0.30 -0.26
N LYS A 211 -22.43 0.00 0.94
CA LYS A 211 -23.79 0.52 1.20
C LYS A 211 -23.99 1.99 0.82
N GLU A 212 -22.92 2.75 0.65
CA GLU A 212 -22.98 4.22 0.51
C GLU A 212 -22.79 4.72 -0.93
N HIS A 213 -22.55 3.82 -1.90
CA HIS A 213 -22.31 4.21 -3.29
C HIS A 213 -23.51 4.74 -4.07
N HIS A 214 -24.68 4.83 -3.44
CA HIS A 214 -25.93 5.30 -4.08
C HIS A 214 -26.41 6.65 -3.58
N GLU A 215 -25.75 7.25 -2.60
CA GLU A 215 -26.08 8.60 -2.17
C GLU A 215 -25.50 9.65 -3.12
N ALA A 216 -26.28 10.68 -3.37
CA ALA A 216 -25.83 11.81 -4.19
C ALA A 216 -24.65 12.49 -3.48
N ILE A 217 -23.60 12.79 -4.23
CA ILE A 217 -22.44 13.52 -3.70
C ILE A 217 -22.91 14.91 -3.24
N ASP A 218 -22.69 15.22 -1.97
CA ASP A 218 -22.84 16.60 -1.46
C ASP A 218 -21.76 17.49 -2.11
N GLN A 219 -22.21 18.32 -3.03
CA GLN A 219 -21.32 19.18 -3.82
C GLN A 219 -20.58 20.21 -2.98
N GLU A 220 -21.21 20.75 -1.94
CA GLU A 220 -20.56 21.70 -1.04
C GLU A 220 -19.47 21.02 -0.23
N LEU A 221 -19.77 19.86 0.34
CA LEU A 221 -18.79 19.04 1.05
C LEU A 221 -17.59 18.72 0.16
N PHE A 222 -17.85 18.29 -1.09
CA PHE A 222 -16.79 18.00 -2.06
C PHE A 222 -15.87 19.21 -2.28
N VAL A 223 -16.46 20.39 -2.50
CA VAL A 223 -15.70 21.64 -2.68
C VAL A 223 -14.89 21.98 -1.43
N ARG A 224 -15.48 21.84 -0.24
CA ARG A 224 -14.77 22.13 1.03
C ARG A 224 -13.61 21.15 1.26
N MET A 225 -13.82 19.87 0.99
CA MET A 225 -12.74 18.88 1.07
C MET A 225 -11.62 19.17 0.06
N ALA A 226 -11.97 19.56 -1.17
CA ALA A 226 -10.99 20.01 -2.15
C ALA A 226 -10.17 21.22 -1.65
N GLN A 227 -10.82 22.23 -1.06
CA GLN A 227 -10.14 23.39 -0.48
C GLN A 227 -9.18 23.04 0.68
N CYS A 228 -9.49 21.99 1.44
CA CYS A 228 -8.61 21.47 2.50
C CYS A 228 -7.46 20.62 1.96
N SER A 229 -7.51 20.21 0.70
CA SER A 229 -6.59 19.24 0.10
C SER A 229 -5.55 19.88 -0.83
N VAL A 230 -5.67 21.17 -1.13
CA VAL A 230 -4.81 21.91 -2.09
C VAL A 230 -3.75 22.73 -1.37
#